data_366d77d4755493054cdb2828123d572a
#
_entry.id   366d77d4755493054cdb2828123d572a
#
_cell.length_a   1.000
_cell.length_b   1.000
_cell.length_c   1.000
_cell.angle_alpha   90.00
_cell.angle_beta   90.00
_cell.angle_gamma   90.00
#
_symmetry.space_group_name_H-M   'P 1'
#
loop_
_entity.id
_entity.type
_entity.pdbx_description
1 polymer ?
#
loop_
_entity_poly.entity_id
_entity_poly.type
_entity_poly.pdbx_seq_one_letter_code
_entity_poly.pdbx_strand_id
1 'polypeptide(L)'
;DFGNSGEVLLDNVKIMQDSLLLNGNFSADFAGYDVYIDSSADAESVVDSQKEDNAADFTIKNSGDQNWKIQLKQNNIKLEKGQWYKLSFDIKSSVSRTVQYAIQRDGSTHKDSTGAEDWTPYVQETVKLDAYDQADQKYMTVSNTFQMACDTDEESIFNIALGAGGENGSAITDQHRICIDNIVLEKTSAPEIDVPVGKNLITNSEFEMSEDGSLAGWENAVTAPGDATFEAGDGKITYSVENVGEADWNIQLKQMG
;
A
#
# COMPACT_ATOMS: atom_id res chain seq x y z
N ASP A 1 -24.70 -31.73 12.98
CA ASP A 1 -25.10 -33.00 13.58
C ASP A 1 -24.41 -34.15 12.85
N PHE A 2 -23.48 -34.83 13.53
CA PHE A 2 -22.64 -35.89 12.93
C PHE A 2 -23.24 -37.29 13.08
N GLY A 3 -24.49 -37.39 13.48
CA GLY A 3 -25.18 -38.67 13.66
C GLY A 3 -24.86 -39.38 14.98
N ASN A 4 -25.32 -40.62 15.13
CA ASN A 4 -25.26 -41.35 16.41
C ASN A 4 -24.02 -42.21 16.60
N SER A 5 -23.20 -42.43 15.56
CA SER A 5 -21.94 -43.18 15.66
C SER A 5 -21.07 -42.91 14.43
N GLY A 6 -19.78 -42.83 14.63
CA GLY A 6 -18.79 -42.61 13.57
C GLY A 6 -17.61 -41.81 14.10
N GLU A 7 -16.48 -41.87 13.38
CA GLU A 7 -15.30 -41.05 13.61
C GLU A 7 -15.32 -39.88 12.62
N VAL A 8 -15.15 -38.64 13.12
CA VAL A 8 -14.99 -37.45 12.30
C VAL A 8 -13.61 -36.88 12.56
N LEU A 9 -12.77 -36.91 11.53
CA LEU A 9 -11.45 -36.31 11.54
C LEU A 9 -11.54 -34.93 10.90
N LEU A 10 -11.11 -33.91 11.63
CA LEU A 10 -10.95 -32.55 11.12
C LEU A 10 -9.45 -32.22 11.10
N ASP A 11 -8.94 -31.84 9.95
CA ASP A 11 -7.57 -31.40 9.76
C ASP A 11 -7.54 -30.02 9.11
N ASN A 12 -6.53 -29.24 9.42
CA ASN A 12 -6.30 -27.91 8.82
C ASN A 12 -7.49 -26.95 8.83
N VAL A 13 -8.28 -26.97 9.91
CA VAL A 13 -9.37 -25.99 10.09
C VAL A 13 -8.76 -24.62 10.29
N LYS A 14 -8.90 -23.72 9.30
CA LYS A 14 -8.49 -22.32 9.35
C LYS A 14 -9.73 -21.45 9.48
N ILE A 15 -9.68 -20.51 10.45
CA ILE A 15 -10.60 -19.36 10.44
C ILE A 15 -9.93 -18.31 9.57
N MET A 16 -10.45 -18.10 8.36
CA MET A 16 -9.99 -17.05 7.47
C MET A 16 -10.70 -15.76 7.88
N GLN A 17 -9.95 -14.66 7.99
CA GLN A 17 -10.53 -13.34 8.11
C GLN A 17 -11.16 -12.98 6.75
N ASP A 18 -12.33 -12.31 6.75
CA ASP A 18 -13.02 -11.95 5.53
C ASP A 18 -12.17 -10.98 4.69
N SER A 19 -11.53 -11.50 3.65
CA SER A 19 -10.84 -10.67 2.67
C SER A 19 -11.87 -9.94 1.80
N LEU A 20 -11.61 -8.66 1.51
CA LEU A 20 -12.40 -7.88 0.54
C LEU A 20 -12.11 -8.31 -0.90
N LEU A 21 -10.98 -9.02 -1.12
CA LEU A 21 -10.64 -9.63 -2.40
C LEU A 21 -11.10 -11.09 -2.41
N LEU A 22 -11.75 -11.47 -3.48
CA LEU A 22 -12.27 -12.82 -3.69
C LEU A 22 -11.17 -13.72 -4.24
N ASN A 23 -11.20 -15.01 -3.87
CA ASN A 23 -10.39 -16.05 -4.50
C ASN A 23 -8.87 -15.75 -4.52
N GLY A 24 -8.35 -15.13 -3.47
CA GLY A 24 -6.94 -14.72 -3.40
C GLY A 24 -5.94 -15.90 -3.37
N ASN A 25 -6.41 -17.12 -3.14
CA ASN A 25 -5.63 -18.36 -3.22
C ASN A 25 -5.84 -19.11 -4.55
N PHE A 26 -6.49 -18.52 -5.52
CA PHE A 26 -6.75 -19.05 -6.86
C PHE A 26 -7.36 -20.47 -6.91
N SER A 27 -8.03 -20.91 -5.86
CA SER A 27 -8.67 -22.23 -5.79
C SER A 27 -9.83 -22.39 -6.78
N ALA A 28 -10.35 -21.31 -7.31
CA ALA A 28 -11.36 -21.24 -8.35
C ALA A 28 -10.81 -20.61 -9.65
N ASP A 29 -9.57 -20.95 -10.01
CA ASP A 29 -8.87 -20.39 -11.17
C ASP A 29 -8.79 -18.84 -11.06
N PHE A 30 -8.93 -18.10 -12.13
CA PHE A 30 -8.97 -16.62 -12.11
C PHE A 30 -10.35 -16.04 -11.78
N ALA A 31 -11.27 -16.80 -11.18
CA ALA A 31 -12.60 -16.31 -10.85
C ALA A 31 -12.52 -15.04 -9.96
N GLY A 32 -13.13 -13.95 -10.42
CA GLY A 32 -13.09 -12.64 -9.77
C GLY A 32 -11.91 -11.76 -10.20
N TYR A 33 -10.93 -12.28 -10.92
CA TYR A 33 -9.80 -11.53 -11.45
C TYR A 33 -9.89 -11.31 -12.96
N ASP A 34 -9.43 -10.14 -13.39
CA ASP A 34 -9.18 -9.81 -14.78
C ASP A 34 -7.67 -9.83 -15.04
N VAL A 35 -7.25 -10.55 -16.08
CA VAL A 35 -5.90 -10.50 -16.60
C VAL A 35 -5.88 -9.62 -17.85
N TYR A 36 -5.12 -8.55 -17.82
CA TYR A 36 -4.92 -7.66 -18.96
C TYR A 36 -3.51 -7.85 -19.52
N ILE A 37 -3.42 -8.07 -20.84
CA ILE A 37 -2.16 -8.14 -21.58
C ILE A 37 -2.30 -7.23 -22.79
N ASP A 38 -1.50 -6.15 -22.82
CA ASP A 38 -1.46 -5.22 -23.95
C ASP A 38 -0.87 -5.88 -25.20
N SER A 39 -1.32 -5.48 -26.36
CA SER A 39 -0.89 -6.05 -27.66
C SER A 39 0.61 -5.91 -27.96
N SER A 40 1.33 -5.05 -27.24
CA SER A 40 2.78 -4.85 -27.35
C SER A 40 3.58 -5.66 -26.29
N ALA A 41 2.89 -6.35 -25.41
CA ALA A 41 3.44 -7.34 -24.49
C ALA A 41 3.17 -8.76 -25.00
N ASP A 42 3.88 -9.75 -24.49
CA ASP A 42 3.65 -11.17 -24.79
C ASP A 42 3.77 -11.98 -23.49
N ALA A 43 2.63 -12.46 -23.00
CA ALA A 43 2.54 -13.24 -21.78
C ALA A 43 1.39 -14.24 -21.87
N GLU A 44 1.51 -15.30 -21.10
CA GLU A 44 0.46 -16.29 -20.85
C GLU A 44 0.24 -16.40 -19.35
N SER A 45 -1.02 -16.60 -18.91
CA SER A 45 -1.37 -16.81 -17.52
C SER A 45 -2.18 -18.08 -17.34
N VAL A 46 -1.85 -18.84 -16.31
CA VAL A 46 -2.56 -20.07 -15.93
C VAL A 46 -2.62 -20.14 -14.40
N VAL A 47 -3.59 -20.93 -13.89
CA VAL A 47 -3.52 -21.41 -12.50
C VAL A 47 -3.14 -22.88 -12.56
N ASP A 48 -1.95 -23.20 -12.09
CA ASP A 48 -1.43 -24.57 -12.09
C ASP A 48 -1.48 -25.18 -10.69
N SER A 49 -2.60 -25.82 -10.38
CA SER A 49 -2.84 -26.49 -9.09
C SER A 49 -1.89 -27.66 -8.80
N GLN A 50 -1.18 -28.14 -9.80
CA GLN A 50 -0.24 -29.25 -9.64
C GLN A 50 1.15 -28.78 -9.22
N LYS A 51 1.54 -27.58 -9.62
CA LYS A 51 2.90 -27.05 -9.42
C LYS A 51 3.00 -26.00 -8.33
N GLU A 52 1.95 -25.18 -8.16
CA GLU A 52 2.03 -23.96 -7.38
C GLU A 52 0.88 -23.79 -6.37
N ASP A 53 0.26 -24.89 -5.94
CA ASP A 53 -0.85 -24.86 -4.98
C ASP A 53 -1.97 -23.86 -5.35
N ASN A 54 -2.33 -23.81 -6.64
CA ASN A 54 -3.30 -22.92 -7.28
C ASN A 54 -2.81 -21.46 -7.49
N ALA A 55 -1.54 -21.15 -7.39
CA ALA A 55 -1.04 -19.79 -7.64
C ALA A 55 -1.30 -19.31 -9.07
N ALA A 56 -1.53 -18.00 -9.24
CA ALA A 56 -1.52 -17.38 -10.55
C ALA A 56 -0.10 -17.36 -11.13
N ASP A 57 0.10 -18.04 -12.23
CA ASP A 57 1.38 -18.23 -12.89
C ASP A 57 1.40 -17.49 -14.23
N PHE A 58 2.31 -16.55 -14.36
CA PHE A 58 2.54 -15.78 -15.57
C PHE A 58 3.85 -16.19 -16.22
N THR A 59 3.78 -16.68 -17.45
CA THR A 59 4.95 -16.86 -18.33
C THR A 59 5.03 -15.67 -19.24
N ILE A 60 5.99 -14.78 -19.02
CA ILE A 60 6.16 -13.51 -19.74
C ILE A 60 7.34 -13.65 -20.71
N LYS A 61 7.08 -13.46 -22.02
CA LYS A 61 8.09 -13.49 -23.09
C LYS A 61 8.57 -12.08 -23.44
N ASN A 62 7.69 -11.08 -23.28
CA ASN A 62 7.99 -9.68 -23.43
C ASN A 62 7.08 -8.87 -22.48
N SER A 63 7.68 -8.19 -21.51
CA SER A 63 6.93 -7.43 -20.53
C SER A 63 6.32 -6.11 -21.05
N GLY A 64 6.66 -5.70 -22.27
CA GLY A 64 6.33 -4.37 -22.74
C GLY A 64 7.18 -3.29 -22.07
N ASP A 65 7.03 -2.03 -22.50
CA ASP A 65 7.81 -0.88 -22.05
C ASP A 65 7.13 -0.03 -20.95
N GLN A 66 5.97 -0.47 -20.48
CA GLN A 66 5.23 0.15 -19.39
C GLN A 66 4.76 -0.92 -18.39
N ASN A 67 4.74 -0.59 -17.09
CA ASN A 67 4.35 -1.51 -16.03
C ASN A 67 2.91 -2.02 -16.17
N TRP A 68 1.99 -1.19 -16.64
CA TRP A 68 0.57 -1.51 -16.80
C TRP A 68 0.24 -2.42 -18.00
N LYS A 69 1.22 -2.77 -18.85
CA LYS A 69 0.97 -3.59 -20.04
C LYS A 69 0.67 -5.06 -19.77
N ILE A 70 0.96 -5.52 -18.57
CA ILE A 70 0.51 -6.81 -18.04
C ILE A 70 -0.03 -6.55 -16.65
N GLN A 71 -1.29 -6.90 -16.40
CA GLN A 71 -1.93 -6.63 -15.11
C GLN A 71 -2.77 -7.82 -14.63
N LEU A 72 -2.73 -8.05 -13.32
CA LEU A 72 -3.72 -8.85 -12.59
C LEU A 72 -4.57 -7.90 -11.76
N LYS A 73 -5.90 -7.90 -11.97
CA LYS A 73 -6.81 -6.92 -11.38
C LYS A 73 -8.03 -7.58 -10.76
N GLN A 74 -8.57 -6.95 -9.71
CA GLN A 74 -9.90 -7.24 -9.21
C GLN A 74 -10.64 -5.93 -8.94
N ASN A 75 -11.87 -5.80 -9.48
CA ASN A 75 -12.67 -4.59 -9.46
C ASN A 75 -13.74 -4.62 -8.35
N ASN A 76 -14.48 -3.51 -8.19
CA ASN A 76 -15.64 -3.38 -7.29
C ASN A 76 -15.28 -3.62 -5.81
N ILE A 77 -14.17 -3.04 -5.36
CA ILE A 77 -13.75 -3.12 -3.97
C ILE A 77 -14.24 -1.87 -3.24
N LYS A 78 -15.03 -2.08 -2.18
CA LYS A 78 -15.47 -0.97 -1.33
C LYS A 78 -14.41 -0.60 -0.30
N LEU A 79 -13.97 0.66 -0.33
CA LEU A 79 -13.10 1.27 0.68
C LEU A 79 -13.84 2.38 1.41
N GLU A 80 -13.93 2.28 2.73
CA GLU A 80 -14.65 3.24 3.58
C GLU A 80 -13.70 4.31 4.12
N LYS A 81 -14.11 5.58 4.03
CA LYS A 81 -13.33 6.72 4.55
C LYS A 81 -12.93 6.53 6.03
N GLY A 82 -11.68 6.77 6.34
CA GLY A 82 -11.12 6.66 7.68
C GLY A 82 -10.78 5.24 8.13
N GLN A 83 -11.25 4.20 7.42
CA GLN A 83 -10.94 2.81 7.73
C GLN A 83 -9.49 2.48 7.36
N TRP A 84 -8.83 1.70 8.23
CA TRP A 84 -7.53 1.11 7.95
C TRP A 84 -7.68 -0.24 7.26
N TYR A 85 -6.80 -0.48 6.31
CA TYR A 85 -6.74 -1.72 5.54
C TYR A 85 -5.33 -2.28 5.53
N LYS A 86 -5.23 -3.60 5.48
CA LYS A 86 -3.98 -4.31 5.25
C LYS A 86 -4.10 -5.14 3.99
N LEU A 87 -3.25 -4.85 3.01
CA LEU A 87 -3.05 -5.66 1.82
C LEU A 87 -1.86 -6.57 2.04
N SER A 88 -1.99 -7.84 1.69
CA SER A 88 -0.85 -8.77 1.61
C SER A 88 -1.01 -9.74 0.44
N PHE A 89 0.10 -10.20 -0.10
CA PHE A 89 0.16 -11.24 -1.12
C PHE A 89 1.56 -11.87 -1.15
N ASP A 90 1.64 -13.08 -1.67
CA ASP A 90 2.88 -13.79 -1.90
C ASP A 90 3.25 -13.70 -3.38
N ILE A 91 4.51 -13.40 -3.68
CA ILE A 91 5.01 -13.24 -5.04
C ILE A 91 6.43 -13.78 -5.19
N LYS A 92 6.74 -14.38 -6.34
CA LYS A 92 8.11 -14.76 -6.71
C LYS A 92 8.34 -14.55 -8.20
N SER A 93 9.59 -14.37 -8.59
CA SER A 93 9.99 -14.18 -9.98
C SER A 93 11.24 -14.99 -10.30
N SER A 94 11.30 -15.56 -11.50
CA SER A 94 12.49 -16.29 -11.97
C SER A 94 13.64 -15.37 -12.40
N VAL A 95 13.42 -14.08 -12.47
CA VAL A 95 14.43 -13.04 -12.76
C VAL A 95 14.32 -11.91 -11.76
N SER A 96 15.41 -11.21 -11.50
CA SER A 96 15.37 -9.99 -10.71
C SER A 96 14.63 -8.89 -11.47
N ARG A 97 13.63 -8.26 -10.83
CA ARG A 97 12.79 -7.23 -11.43
C ARG A 97 12.06 -6.39 -10.39
N THR A 98 11.40 -5.35 -10.84
CA THR A 98 10.41 -4.63 -10.04
C THR A 98 8.99 -5.01 -10.47
N VAL A 99 8.06 -4.90 -9.52
CA VAL A 99 6.61 -5.06 -9.70
C VAL A 99 5.93 -3.93 -8.95
N GLN A 100 4.91 -3.31 -9.56
CA GLN A 100 4.10 -2.30 -8.89
C GLN A 100 2.76 -2.88 -8.51
N TYR A 101 2.25 -2.52 -7.33
CA TYR A 101 0.87 -2.81 -6.94
C TYR A 101 0.17 -1.55 -6.45
N ALA A 102 -1.15 -1.54 -6.58
CA ALA A 102 -1.99 -0.43 -6.14
C ALA A 102 -3.37 -0.89 -5.71
N ILE A 103 -3.97 -0.14 -4.79
CA ILE A 103 -5.42 -0.01 -4.66
C ILE A 103 -5.73 1.41 -5.11
N GLN A 104 -6.58 1.57 -6.10
CA GLN A 104 -6.78 2.83 -6.81
C GLN A 104 -8.22 3.02 -7.27
N ARG A 105 -8.55 4.20 -7.74
CA ARG A 105 -9.79 4.44 -8.46
C ARG A 105 -9.83 3.60 -9.74
N ASP A 106 -11.02 3.13 -10.10
CA ASP A 106 -11.25 2.56 -11.42
C ASP A 106 -11.54 3.70 -12.42
N GLY A 107 -10.59 4.05 -13.27
CA GLY A 107 -10.76 5.13 -14.25
C GLY A 107 -11.84 4.85 -15.30
N SER A 108 -12.36 3.60 -15.38
CA SER A 108 -13.52 3.34 -16.22
C SER A 108 -14.79 3.96 -15.65
N THR A 109 -14.91 4.03 -14.32
CA THR A 109 -16.06 4.59 -13.58
C THR A 109 -15.77 5.97 -12.98
N HIS A 110 -14.51 6.26 -12.63
CA HIS A 110 -14.08 7.54 -12.06
C HIS A 110 -13.53 8.48 -13.13
N LYS A 111 -13.93 9.75 -13.04
CA LYS A 111 -13.44 10.81 -13.93
C LYS A 111 -12.86 11.95 -13.13
N ASP A 112 -11.80 12.55 -13.64
CA ASP A 112 -11.23 13.76 -13.09
C ASP A 112 -12.08 15.02 -13.42
N SER A 113 -11.64 16.19 -12.97
CA SER A 113 -12.34 17.46 -13.20
C SER A 113 -12.43 17.85 -14.69
N THR A 114 -11.66 17.23 -15.58
CA THR A 114 -11.68 17.45 -17.03
C THR A 114 -12.54 16.42 -17.77
N GLY A 115 -13.01 15.38 -17.09
CA GLY A 115 -13.75 14.25 -17.64
C GLY A 115 -12.86 13.12 -18.17
N ALA A 116 -11.55 13.20 -17.97
CA ALA A 116 -10.63 12.11 -18.28
C ALA A 116 -10.69 10.99 -17.22
N GLU A 117 -10.23 9.79 -17.60
CA GLU A 117 -10.16 8.65 -16.68
C GLU A 117 -9.26 8.97 -15.48
N ASP A 118 -9.77 8.67 -14.28
CA ASP A 118 -9.06 8.92 -13.02
C ASP A 118 -8.61 7.61 -12.39
N TRP A 119 -7.32 7.31 -12.52
CA TRP A 119 -6.63 6.15 -11.96
C TRP A 119 -5.84 6.49 -10.69
N THR A 120 -6.23 7.55 -9.95
CA THR A 120 -5.51 8.01 -8.77
C THR A 120 -5.44 6.90 -7.70
N PRO A 121 -4.24 6.52 -7.24
CA PRO A 121 -4.08 5.49 -6.23
C PRO A 121 -4.44 6.01 -4.83
N TYR A 122 -5.03 5.15 -4.01
CA TYR A 122 -5.15 5.30 -2.55
C TYR A 122 -3.89 4.79 -1.85
N VAL A 123 -3.31 3.72 -2.38
CA VAL A 123 -1.99 3.21 -2.04
C VAL A 123 -1.34 2.64 -3.30
N GLN A 124 -0.07 2.94 -3.52
CA GLN A 124 0.73 2.41 -4.60
C GLN A 124 2.17 2.27 -4.15
N GLU A 125 2.75 1.10 -4.40
CA GLU A 125 4.13 0.81 -4.05
C GLU A 125 4.81 0.00 -5.15
N THR A 126 6.14 0.06 -5.16
CA THR A 126 6.98 -0.75 -6.03
C THR A 126 7.82 -1.71 -5.20
N VAL A 127 7.73 -2.98 -5.51
CA VAL A 127 8.47 -4.05 -4.86
C VAL A 127 9.61 -4.50 -5.77
N LYS A 128 10.81 -4.62 -5.21
CA LYS A 128 11.94 -5.25 -5.88
C LYS A 128 11.94 -6.73 -5.55
N LEU A 129 11.92 -7.56 -6.58
CA LEU A 129 12.06 -9.01 -6.49
C LEU A 129 13.46 -9.41 -6.92
N ASP A 130 14.10 -10.26 -6.14
CA ASP A 130 15.26 -11.01 -6.58
C ASP A 130 14.81 -12.27 -7.31
N ALA A 131 15.62 -12.76 -8.25
CA ALA A 131 15.36 -14.04 -8.89
C ALA A 131 15.35 -15.15 -7.81
N TYR A 132 14.29 -15.98 -7.82
CA TYR A 132 14.23 -17.08 -6.87
C TYR A 132 15.31 -18.15 -7.19
N ASP A 133 15.80 -18.82 -6.16
CA ASP A 133 16.65 -20.00 -6.31
C ASP A 133 15.83 -21.16 -6.93
N GLN A 134 16.32 -21.74 -8.02
CA GLN A 134 15.64 -22.82 -8.73
C GLN A 134 15.40 -24.08 -7.86
N ALA A 135 16.20 -24.27 -6.81
CA ALA A 135 16.06 -25.40 -5.89
C ALA A 135 14.97 -25.17 -4.82
N ASP A 136 14.71 -23.89 -4.46
CA ASP A 136 13.84 -23.53 -3.34
C ASP A 136 12.56 -22.81 -3.80
N GLN A 137 12.65 -21.95 -4.80
CA GLN A 137 11.54 -21.17 -5.39
C GLN A 137 10.65 -20.48 -4.35
N LYS A 138 11.26 -19.90 -3.31
CA LYS A 138 10.52 -19.21 -2.24
C LYS A 138 9.76 -18.01 -2.71
N TYR A 139 8.57 -17.85 -2.14
CA TYR A 139 7.79 -16.64 -2.24
C TYR A 139 8.34 -15.56 -1.31
N MET A 140 8.23 -14.33 -1.74
CA MET A 140 8.34 -13.13 -0.92
C MET A 140 6.93 -12.70 -0.53
N THR A 141 6.65 -12.55 0.77
CA THR A 141 5.40 -11.96 1.24
C THR A 141 5.51 -10.44 1.21
N VAL A 142 4.64 -9.80 0.47
CA VAL A 142 4.45 -8.34 0.46
C VAL A 142 3.31 -8.00 1.41
N SER A 143 3.49 -6.98 2.24
CA SER A 143 2.44 -6.50 3.14
C SER A 143 2.51 -4.99 3.29
N ASN A 144 1.36 -4.33 3.19
CA ASN A 144 1.24 -2.89 3.38
C ASN A 144 -0.05 -2.57 4.15
N THR A 145 0.03 -1.61 5.07
CA THR A 145 -1.11 -1.12 5.83
C THR A 145 -1.32 0.35 5.50
N PHE A 146 -2.55 0.71 5.10
CA PHE A 146 -2.90 2.08 4.71
C PHE A 146 -4.25 2.49 5.28
N GLN A 147 -4.46 3.80 5.38
CA GLN A 147 -5.76 4.36 5.74
C GLN A 147 -6.43 4.95 4.50
N MET A 148 -7.71 4.69 4.31
CA MET A 148 -8.51 5.38 3.30
C MET A 148 -8.77 6.82 3.74
N ALA A 149 -7.87 7.74 3.37
CA ALA A 149 -7.95 9.15 3.75
C ALA A 149 -9.00 9.93 2.93
N CYS A 150 -9.32 9.44 1.71
CA CYS A 150 -10.30 10.04 0.82
C CYS A 150 -11.74 9.64 1.19
N ASP A 151 -12.71 10.17 0.47
CA ASP A 151 -14.11 9.75 0.61
C ASP A 151 -14.28 8.27 0.25
N THR A 152 -15.33 7.66 0.81
CA THR A 152 -15.67 6.26 0.52
C THR A 152 -15.78 6.04 -0.97
N ASP A 153 -15.11 5.00 -1.46
CA ASP A 153 -15.18 4.52 -2.83
C ASP A 153 -15.81 3.12 -2.85
N GLU A 154 -16.87 2.96 -3.61
CA GLU A 154 -17.62 1.70 -3.76
C GLU A 154 -17.06 0.82 -4.89
N GLU A 155 -16.21 1.40 -5.77
CA GLU A 155 -15.80 0.81 -7.05
C GLU A 155 -14.27 0.88 -7.26
N SER A 156 -13.49 0.85 -6.17
CA SER A 156 -12.04 0.82 -6.30
C SER A 156 -11.53 -0.50 -6.89
N ILE A 157 -10.31 -0.48 -7.40
CA ILE A 157 -9.66 -1.61 -8.07
C ILE A 157 -8.35 -1.95 -7.38
N PHE A 158 -8.13 -3.25 -7.14
CA PHE A 158 -6.81 -3.81 -6.86
C PHE A 158 -6.11 -4.12 -8.17
N ASN A 159 -4.81 -3.80 -8.25
CA ASN A 159 -3.99 -4.02 -9.44
C ASN A 159 -2.56 -4.42 -9.05
N ILE A 160 -2.06 -5.49 -9.66
CA ILE A 160 -0.63 -5.81 -9.71
C ILE A 160 -0.17 -5.66 -11.16
N ALA A 161 0.76 -4.72 -11.39
CA ALA A 161 1.31 -4.41 -12.71
C ALA A 161 2.63 -5.18 -12.91
N LEU A 162 2.62 -6.10 -13.87
CA LEU A 162 3.69 -7.05 -14.18
C LEU A 162 4.46 -6.70 -15.47
N GLY A 163 4.12 -5.59 -16.12
CA GLY A 163 4.83 -5.08 -17.29
C GLY A 163 6.25 -4.62 -16.97
N ALA A 164 6.78 -3.68 -17.73
CA ALA A 164 8.16 -3.19 -17.60
C ALA A 164 8.66 -3.14 -16.15
N GLY A 165 9.68 -3.88 -15.84
CA GLY A 165 10.20 -4.05 -14.48
C GLY A 165 11.69 -4.39 -14.47
N GLY A 166 12.36 -4.28 -15.60
CA GLY A 166 13.80 -4.42 -15.72
C GLY A 166 14.55 -3.24 -15.11
N GLU A 167 15.85 -3.19 -15.32
CA GLU A 167 16.69 -2.11 -14.82
C GLU A 167 16.18 -0.75 -15.35
N ASN A 168 16.02 0.21 -14.44
CA ASN A 168 15.46 1.53 -14.72
C ASN A 168 14.04 1.51 -15.34
N GLY A 169 13.23 0.48 -15.05
CA GLY A 169 11.88 0.36 -15.58
C GLY A 169 11.82 -0.07 -17.05
N SER A 170 12.88 -0.67 -17.57
CA SER A 170 12.92 -1.17 -18.95
C SER A 170 12.07 -2.42 -19.16
N ALA A 171 11.78 -2.71 -20.42
CA ALA A 171 11.19 -3.99 -20.80
C ALA A 171 12.14 -5.16 -20.49
N ILE A 172 11.56 -6.30 -20.11
CA ILE A 172 12.26 -7.59 -20.01
C ILE A 172 11.78 -8.43 -21.17
N THR A 173 12.70 -8.76 -22.10
CA THR A 173 12.40 -9.53 -23.33
C THR A 173 12.82 -10.98 -23.25
N ASP A 174 13.56 -11.36 -22.21
CA ASP A 174 13.87 -12.75 -21.95
C ASP A 174 12.68 -13.42 -21.26
N GLN A 175 12.34 -14.64 -21.71
CA GLN A 175 11.24 -15.37 -21.11
C GLN A 175 11.50 -15.63 -19.63
N HIS A 176 10.55 -15.27 -18.80
CA HIS A 176 10.61 -15.43 -17.36
C HIS A 176 9.23 -15.73 -16.78
N ARG A 177 9.21 -16.13 -15.51
CA ARG A 177 8.01 -16.57 -14.80
C ARG A 177 7.79 -15.71 -13.56
N ILE A 178 6.54 -15.36 -13.30
CA ILE A 178 6.07 -14.73 -12.04
C ILE A 178 4.92 -15.56 -11.52
N CYS A 179 4.96 -15.88 -10.21
CA CYS A 179 3.84 -16.53 -9.53
C CYS A 179 3.35 -15.65 -8.41
N ILE A 180 2.02 -15.56 -8.25
CA ILE A 180 1.32 -14.76 -7.24
C ILE A 180 0.32 -15.65 -6.54
N ASP A 181 0.24 -15.53 -5.20
CA ASP A 181 -0.68 -16.31 -4.37
C ASP A 181 -1.07 -15.55 -3.10
N ASN A 182 -2.05 -16.08 -2.37
CA ASN A 182 -2.45 -15.62 -1.04
C ASN A 182 -2.77 -14.12 -0.97
N ILE A 183 -3.48 -13.59 -1.98
CA ILE A 183 -3.87 -12.17 -2.00
C ILE A 183 -4.99 -11.93 -1.00
N VAL A 184 -4.74 -11.06 -0.02
CA VAL A 184 -5.69 -10.70 1.04
C VAL A 184 -5.72 -9.19 1.19
N LEU A 185 -6.92 -8.62 1.18
CA LEU A 185 -7.19 -7.25 1.60
C LEU A 185 -8.19 -7.29 2.75
N GLU A 186 -7.79 -6.87 3.93
CA GLU A 186 -8.62 -6.95 5.13
C GLU A 186 -8.75 -5.59 5.83
N LYS A 187 -9.86 -5.37 6.53
CA LYS A 187 -9.98 -4.24 7.45
C LYS A 187 -9.12 -4.49 8.67
N THR A 188 -8.41 -3.47 9.11
CA THR A 188 -7.54 -3.55 10.30
C THR A 188 -7.69 -2.30 11.16
N SER A 189 -7.02 -2.26 12.30
CA SER A 189 -6.82 -1.06 13.10
C SER A 189 -5.62 -0.26 12.60
N ALA A 190 -5.50 0.99 13.05
CA ALA A 190 -4.26 1.75 12.89
C ALA A 190 -3.08 0.92 13.41
N PRO A 191 -1.92 0.98 12.73
CA PRO A 191 -0.70 0.37 13.27
C PRO A 191 -0.44 0.88 14.68
N GLU A 192 -0.12 -0.02 15.60
CA GLU A 192 0.34 0.39 16.91
C GLU A 192 1.66 1.13 16.75
N ILE A 193 1.67 2.38 17.17
CA ILE A 193 2.92 3.11 17.33
C ILE A 193 3.49 2.66 18.67
N ASP A 194 4.57 1.90 18.66
CA ASP A 194 5.30 1.53 19.88
C ASP A 194 5.97 2.79 20.45
N VAL A 195 5.16 3.61 21.11
CA VAL A 195 5.66 4.74 21.89
C VAL A 195 6.11 4.16 23.23
N PRO A 196 7.39 4.24 23.60
CA PRO A 196 7.84 3.73 24.89
C PRO A 196 7.01 4.33 26.01
N VAL A 197 6.27 3.48 26.72
CA VAL A 197 5.40 3.92 27.83
C VAL A 197 6.23 4.66 28.87
N GLY A 198 5.86 5.93 29.12
CA GLY A 198 6.50 6.79 30.12
C GLY A 198 7.68 7.62 29.62
N LYS A 199 8.06 7.57 28.32
CA LYS A 199 9.05 8.49 27.76
C LYS A 199 8.37 9.53 26.89
N ASN A 200 8.37 10.79 27.33
CA ASN A 200 8.00 11.89 26.46
C ASN A 200 9.06 12.05 25.37
N LEU A 201 8.64 11.91 24.10
CA LEU A 201 9.52 12.10 22.93
C LEU A 201 9.66 13.58 22.57
N ILE A 202 8.81 14.43 23.12
CA ILE A 202 8.88 15.87 22.93
C ILE A 202 9.85 16.44 23.98
N THR A 203 10.90 17.06 23.53
CA THR A 203 11.85 17.77 24.39
C THR A 203 11.25 19.11 24.83
N ASN A 204 11.42 19.48 26.10
CA ASN A 204 10.91 20.75 26.63
C ASN A 204 9.39 20.96 26.32
N SER A 205 8.58 19.97 26.67
CA SER A 205 7.12 20.02 26.48
C SER A 205 6.41 21.09 27.35
N GLU A 206 7.09 21.56 28.38
CA GLU A 206 6.63 22.61 29.28
C GLU A 206 6.99 24.04 28.80
N PHE A 207 7.63 24.14 27.63
CA PHE A 207 8.03 25.40 27.00
C PHE A 207 8.83 26.32 27.93
N GLU A 208 9.78 25.73 28.66
CA GLU A 208 10.69 26.48 29.53
C GLU A 208 11.66 27.32 28.68
N MET A 209 11.81 28.58 29.05
CA MET A 209 12.76 29.47 28.40
C MET A 209 14.15 29.27 28.98
N SER A 210 15.13 29.20 28.10
CA SER A 210 16.55 29.22 28.49
C SER A 210 16.98 30.60 29.00
N GLU A 211 18.11 30.66 29.70
CA GLU A 211 18.64 31.93 30.21
C GLU A 211 18.91 32.99 29.12
N ASP A 212 19.17 32.55 27.90
CA ASP A 212 19.36 33.39 26.71
C ASP A 212 18.07 33.85 26.04
N GLY A 213 16.90 33.45 26.57
CA GLY A 213 15.60 33.80 26.02
C GLY A 213 15.14 32.92 24.86
N SER A 214 15.79 31.77 24.61
CA SER A 214 15.36 30.82 23.60
C SER A 214 14.51 29.67 24.20
N LEU A 215 13.69 29.03 23.36
CA LEU A 215 12.97 27.79 23.69
C LEU A 215 13.84 26.59 23.34
N ALA A 216 14.49 25.97 24.32
CA ALA A 216 15.34 24.81 24.09
C ALA A 216 14.58 23.69 23.38
N GLY A 217 15.11 23.21 22.26
CA GLY A 217 14.53 22.12 21.45
C GLY A 217 13.38 22.56 20.51
N TRP A 218 13.04 23.85 20.48
CA TRP A 218 11.99 24.38 19.62
C TRP A 218 12.51 25.52 18.73
N GLU A 219 12.07 25.52 17.48
CA GLU A 219 12.25 26.62 16.55
C GLU A 219 10.92 27.37 16.39
N ASN A 220 10.95 28.67 16.69
CA ASN A 220 9.86 29.58 16.37
C ASN A 220 10.18 30.30 15.07
N ALA A 221 9.44 29.99 14.00
CA ALA A 221 9.63 30.59 12.70
C ALA A 221 8.45 31.50 12.36
N VAL A 222 8.71 32.81 12.26
CA VAL A 222 7.76 33.80 11.75
C VAL A 222 8.37 34.40 10.48
N THR A 223 7.70 34.22 9.35
CA THR A 223 8.20 34.62 8.02
C THR A 223 7.18 35.56 7.37
N ALA A 224 7.67 36.69 6.88
CA ALA A 224 6.81 37.67 6.20
C ALA A 224 6.05 37.00 5.01
N PRO A 225 4.78 37.39 4.76
CA PRO A 225 4.04 38.48 5.40
C PRO A 225 3.39 38.12 6.74
N GLY A 226 3.65 36.92 7.31
CA GLY A 226 3.22 36.57 8.66
C GLY A 226 3.86 37.49 9.69
N ASP A 227 3.10 37.91 10.72
CA ASP A 227 3.55 38.73 11.82
C ASP A 227 2.95 38.22 13.13
N ALA A 228 3.81 37.79 14.03
CA ALA A 228 3.42 37.26 15.34
C ALA A 228 4.53 37.44 16.37
N THR A 229 4.16 37.67 17.60
CA THR A 229 5.02 37.58 18.78
C THR A 229 4.61 36.36 19.62
N PHE A 230 5.51 35.85 20.47
CA PHE A 230 5.17 34.77 21.37
C PHE A 230 5.69 35.02 22.79
N GLU A 231 4.99 34.45 23.75
CA GLU A 231 5.40 34.34 25.15
C GLU A 231 5.32 32.88 25.57
N ALA A 232 6.31 32.42 26.34
CA ALA A 232 6.34 31.08 26.88
C ALA A 232 6.55 31.08 28.39
N GLY A 233 5.87 30.17 29.10
CA GLY A 233 5.92 30.03 30.55
C GLY A 233 4.70 29.29 31.07
N ASP A 234 4.79 28.83 32.33
CA ASP A 234 3.71 28.07 32.98
C ASP A 234 3.20 26.89 32.17
N GLY A 235 4.12 26.14 31.50
CA GLY A 235 3.78 24.96 30.72
C GLY A 235 3.10 25.24 29.37
N LYS A 236 3.11 26.49 28.89
CA LYS A 236 2.45 26.86 27.63
C LYS A 236 3.25 27.87 26.83
N ILE A 237 2.99 27.91 25.53
CA ILE A 237 3.39 28.97 24.63
C ILE A 237 2.16 29.67 24.09
N THR A 238 2.16 31.01 24.06
CA THR A 238 1.06 31.82 23.55
C THR A 238 1.56 32.69 22.41
N TYR A 239 0.90 32.64 21.27
CA TYR A 239 1.15 33.52 20.13
C TYR A 239 0.14 34.64 20.08
N SER A 240 0.64 35.87 19.91
CA SER A 240 -0.16 37.01 19.52
C SER A 240 0.09 37.27 18.03
N VAL A 241 -0.90 36.93 17.20
CA VAL A 241 -0.80 36.96 15.75
C VAL A 241 -1.45 38.26 15.25
N GLU A 242 -0.67 39.14 14.62
CA GLU A 242 -1.16 40.35 13.97
C GLU A 242 -1.50 40.12 12.50
N ASN A 243 -0.74 39.26 11.82
CA ASN A 243 -0.99 38.84 10.45
C ASN A 243 -0.65 37.35 10.27
N VAL A 244 -1.60 36.55 9.83
CA VAL A 244 -1.38 35.09 9.59
C VAL A 244 -0.48 34.81 8.38
N GLY A 245 -0.31 35.79 7.48
CA GLY A 245 0.40 35.62 6.23
C GLY A 245 -0.49 35.03 5.13
N GLU A 246 0.13 34.61 4.03
CA GLU A 246 -0.53 34.08 2.83
C GLU A 246 -0.43 32.54 2.72
N ALA A 247 0.38 31.93 3.58
CA ALA A 247 0.62 30.50 3.60
C ALA A 247 0.66 29.97 5.05
N ASP A 248 0.25 28.73 5.24
CA ASP A 248 0.21 28.05 6.55
C ASP A 248 1.58 27.92 7.23
N TRP A 249 2.67 27.99 6.45
CA TRP A 249 4.05 27.97 6.95
C TRP A 249 4.60 29.33 7.38
N ASN A 250 3.84 30.43 7.23
CA ASN A 250 4.32 31.76 7.62
C ASN A 250 4.52 31.92 9.13
N ILE A 251 3.76 31.17 9.95
CA ILE A 251 3.94 31.12 11.41
C ILE A 251 3.99 29.65 11.82
N GLN A 252 5.13 29.21 12.36
CA GLN A 252 5.34 27.81 12.72
C GLN A 252 6.06 27.69 14.06
N LEU A 253 5.65 26.70 14.85
CA LEU A 253 6.41 26.15 15.95
C LEU A 253 6.86 24.74 15.59
N LYS A 254 8.18 24.50 15.58
CA LYS A 254 8.77 23.21 15.18
C LYS A 254 9.64 22.67 16.30
N GLN A 255 9.55 21.37 16.53
CA GLN A 255 10.54 20.69 17.33
C GLN A 255 11.67 20.22 16.41
N MET A 256 12.90 20.56 16.80
CA MET A 256 14.11 20.10 16.12
C MET A 256 14.55 18.77 16.77
N GLY A 257 14.61 17.71 15.95
CA GLY A 257 14.95 16.36 16.38
C GLY A 257 16.42 16.04 16.38
#